data_567cd24c7ef21368bf5bf765ce120048
#
_entry.id   567cd24c7ef21368bf5bf765ce120048
#
_cell.length_a   1.000
_cell.length_b   1.000
_cell.length_c   1.000
_cell.angle_alpha   90.00
_cell.angle_beta   90.00
_cell.angle_gamma   90.00
#
_symmetry.space_group_name_H-M   'P 1'
#
loop_
_entity.id
_entity.type
_entity.pdbx_description
1 polymer ?
#
loop_
_entity_poly.entity_id
_entity_poly.type
_entity_poly.pdbx_seq_one_letter_code
_entity_poly.pdbx_strand_id
1 'polypeptide(L)'
;MNILRIGCVAMVLSIPAFTSGSASLPSQVEGHQSRMTAKVVSADGTARTVRLEGWGCTESMCSRVFIRTKGENGAPLRTFLDSIASIKDTTATDALFVMKDGTEHRLAFVTDYRMLYVSNRIGPTEKLDLAKIRSFEFLDPRK
;
A
#
# COMPACT_ATOMS: atom_id res chain seq x y z
N MET A 1 3.14 -49.42 -79.53
CA MET A 1 2.18 -49.29 -78.45
C MET A 1 2.94 -48.92 -77.18
N ASN A 2 2.95 -47.68 -76.87
CA ASN A 2 3.68 -47.14 -75.73
C ASN A 2 2.72 -46.85 -74.58
N ILE A 3 2.88 -47.62 -73.51
CA ILE A 3 2.13 -47.39 -72.32
C ILE A 3 2.93 -46.46 -71.42
N LEU A 4 2.43 -45.25 -71.28
CA LEU A 4 2.97 -44.21 -70.45
C LEU A 4 2.57 -44.45 -68.99
N ARG A 5 3.50 -44.82 -68.12
CA ARG A 5 3.27 -44.94 -66.69
C ARG A 5 3.45 -43.56 -66.06
N ILE A 6 2.35 -42.98 -65.62
CA ILE A 6 2.36 -41.77 -64.83
C ILE A 6 2.62 -42.15 -63.37
N GLY A 7 3.80 -41.79 -62.85
CA GLY A 7 4.13 -41.97 -61.45
C GLY A 7 3.52 -40.85 -60.61
N CYS A 8 2.62 -41.23 -59.70
CA CYS A 8 2.12 -40.32 -58.66
C CYS A 8 3.23 -40.07 -57.65
N VAL A 9 3.75 -38.88 -57.68
CA VAL A 9 4.62 -38.38 -56.59
C VAL A 9 3.70 -37.90 -55.46
N ALA A 10 3.65 -38.66 -54.37
CA ALA A 10 2.99 -38.25 -53.16
C ALA A 10 3.85 -37.20 -52.46
N MET A 11 3.44 -35.95 -52.54
CA MET A 11 3.99 -34.86 -51.73
C MET A 11 3.50 -35.03 -50.29
N VAL A 12 4.38 -35.51 -49.41
CA VAL A 12 4.18 -35.47 -47.98
C VAL A 12 4.39 -34.05 -47.50
N LEU A 13 3.28 -33.35 -47.26
CA LEU A 13 3.29 -32.05 -46.58
C LEU A 13 3.59 -32.28 -45.11
N SER A 14 4.82 -32.09 -44.69
CA SER A 14 5.21 -32.01 -43.30
C SER A 14 4.65 -30.71 -42.72
N ILE A 15 3.59 -30.82 -41.94
CA ILE A 15 3.04 -29.72 -41.13
C ILE A 15 3.97 -29.54 -39.94
N PRO A 16 4.66 -28.38 -39.77
CA PRO A 16 5.38 -28.14 -38.55
C PRO A 16 4.38 -28.08 -37.39
N ALA A 17 4.57 -28.95 -36.41
CA ALA A 17 3.87 -28.89 -35.15
C ALA A 17 4.16 -27.52 -34.50
N PHE A 18 3.17 -26.63 -34.51
CA PHE A 18 3.20 -25.49 -33.63
C PHE A 18 3.17 -26.00 -32.19
N THR A 19 4.32 -26.10 -31.57
CA THR A 19 4.41 -26.18 -30.12
C THR A 19 3.78 -24.89 -29.58
N SER A 20 2.57 -25.04 -29.08
CA SER A 20 1.95 -24.04 -28.25
C SER A 20 2.84 -23.86 -27.02
N GLY A 21 3.81 -22.96 -27.16
CA GLY A 21 4.49 -22.41 -26.00
C GLY A 21 3.40 -21.74 -25.18
N SER A 22 3.05 -22.34 -24.06
CA SER A 22 2.29 -21.68 -23.02
C SER A 22 3.11 -20.46 -22.65
N ALA A 23 2.74 -19.30 -23.20
CA ALA A 23 3.19 -18.04 -22.70
C ALA A 23 2.71 -18.01 -21.25
N SER A 24 3.60 -18.29 -20.32
CA SER A 24 3.43 -18.01 -18.91
C SER A 24 3.07 -16.53 -18.87
N LEU A 25 1.80 -16.24 -18.56
CA LEU A 25 1.40 -14.88 -18.22
C LEU A 25 2.43 -14.40 -17.21
N PRO A 26 3.03 -13.21 -17.41
CA PRO A 26 3.94 -12.66 -16.44
C PRO A 26 3.19 -12.73 -15.12
N SER A 27 3.76 -13.44 -14.16
CA SER A 27 3.26 -13.48 -12.79
C SER A 27 2.96 -12.05 -12.44
N GLN A 28 1.71 -11.76 -12.11
CA GLN A 28 1.35 -10.45 -11.63
C GLN A 28 2.38 -10.17 -10.54
N VAL A 29 3.26 -9.22 -10.82
CA VAL A 29 4.15 -8.68 -9.80
C VAL A 29 3.16 -8.24 -8.73
N GLU A 30 3.04 -9.05 -7.69
CA GLU A 30 2.33 -8.64 -6.48
C GLU A 30 3.06 -7.38 -6.07
N GLY A 31 2.50 -6.25 -6.50
CA GLY A 31 3.02 -4.97 -6.12
C GLY A 31 3.19 -5.06 -4.61
N HIS A 32 4.40 -4.90 -4.14
CA HIS A 32 4.70 -4.93 -2.73
C HIS A 32 3.87 -3.80 -2.12
N GLN A 33 2.61 -4.09 -1.87
CA GLN A 33 1.79 -3.26 -1.00
C GLN A 33 2.51 -3.33 0.34
N SER A 34 3.35 -2.35 0.55
CA SER A 34 4.00 -2.14 1.84
C SER A 34 2.88 -1.93 2.85
N ARG A 35 2.43 -3.02 3.44
CA ARG A 35 1.30 -3.03 4.38
C ARG A 35 1.83 -2.44 5.67
N MET A 36 1.65 -1.14 5.80
CA MET A 36 1.99 -0.48 7.05
C MET A 36 1.05 -0.95 8.13
N THR A 37 1.61 -1.50 9.19
CA THR A 37 0.89 -1.84 10.41
C THR A 37 1.22 -0.85 11.50
N ALA A 38 0.27 -0.60 12.37
CA ALA A 38 0.47 0.29 13.49
C ALA A 38 -0.23 -0.26 14.73
N LYS A 39 0.36 0.01 15.88
CA LYS A 39 -0.28 -0.14 17.18
C LYS A 39 -1.03 1.15 17.50
N VAL A 40 -2.30 1.03 17.75
CA VAL A 40 -3.18 2.14 18.11
C VAL A 40 -3.63 1.95 19.54
N VAL A 41 -3.53 3.01 20.34
CA VAL A 41 -4.11 3.06 21.68
C VAL A 41 -5.24 4.07 21.66
N SER A 42 -6.45 3.62 21.90
CA SER A 42 -7.65 4.44 22.00
C SER A 42 -7.64 5.31 23.26
N ALA A 43 -8.52 6.29 23.34
CA ALA A 43 -8.64 7.17 24.50
C ALA A 43 -8.95 6.43 25.82
N ASP A 44 -9.66 5.29 25.74
CA ASP A 44 -9.97 4.40 26.85
C ASP A 44 -8.80 3.51 27.30
N GLY A 45 -7.65 3.59 26.60
CA GLY A 45 -6.47 2.78 26.86
C GLY A 45 -6.42 1.43 26.16
N THR A 46 -7.46 1.07 25.40
CA THR A 46 -7.47 -0.19 24.61
C THR A 46 -6.44 -0.12 23.50
N ALA A 47 -5.54 -1.11 23.47
CA ALA A 47 -4.52 -1.22 22.44
C ALA A 47 -4.90 -2.27 21.40
N ARG A 48 -4.71 -1.95 20.11
CA ARG A 48 -4.93 -2.87 19.00
C ARG A 48 -3.92 -2.63 17.88
N THR A 49 -3.66 -3.66 17.10
CA THR A 49 -2.85 -3.55 15.89
C THR A 49 -3.79 -3.42 14.68
N VAL A 50 -3.54 -2.41 13.88
CA VAL A 50 -4.30 -2.12 12.66
C VAL A 50 -3.38 -2.11 11.45
N ARG A 51 -3.97 -2.33 10.28
CA ARG A 51 -3.33 -2.19 8.98
C ARG A 51 -3.85 -0.93 8.31
N LEU A 52 -2.96 -0.12 7.75
CA LEU A 52 -3.34 1.03 6.95
C LEU A 52 -3.79 0.59 5.56
N GLU A 53 -4.95 1.06 5.17
CA GLU A 53 -5.51 0.85 3.84
C GLU A 53 -5.16 2.02 2.91
N GLY A 54 -5.18 1.77 1.60
CA GLY A 54 -4.92 2.80 0.59
C GLY A 54 -3.44 3.13 0.38
N TRP A 55 -2.53 2.36 0.97
CA TRP A 55 -1.11 2.42 0.71
C TRP A 55 -0.74 1.37 -0.33
N GLY A 56 -0.19 1.79 -1.46
CA GLY A 56 0.29 0.85 -2.48
C GLY A 56 1.31 1.51 -3.39
N CYS A 57 2.33 0.75 -3.78
CA CYS A 57 3.23 1.10 -4.87
C CYS A 57 2.99 0.17 -6.05
N THR A 58 2.85 0.72 -7.24
CA THR A 58 3.04 0.02 -8.51
C THR A 58 4.45 0.32 -9.01
N GLU A 59 4.96 -0.40 -10.00
CA GLU A 59 6.30 -0.17 -10.58
C GLU A 59 6.53 1.29 -11.03
N SER A 60 5.47 2.00 -11.36
CA SER A 60 5.54 3.37 -11.89
C SER A 60 5.03 4.44 -10.91
N MET A 61 4.32 4.10 -9.86
CA MET A 61 3.69 5.08 -8.98
C MET A 61 3.45 4.55 -7.58
N CYS A 62 3.96 5.26 -6.57
CA CYS A 62 3.64 5.02 -5.17
C CYS A 62 2.61 6.02 -4.68
N SER A 63 1.49 5.52 -4.18
CA SER A 63 0.56 6.33 -3.41
C SER A 63 1.09 6.51 -2.01
N ARG A 64 1.54 7.72 -1.67
CA ARG A 64 1.96 8.05 -0.31
C ARG A 64 0.78 8.63 0.45
N VAL A 65 0.40 7.98 1.53
CA VAL A 65 -0.61 8.51 2.44
C VAL A 65 0.01 9.65 3.25
N PHE A 66 -0.70 10.73 3.38
CA PHE A 66 -0.29 11.88 4.20
C PHE A 66 -1.45 12.39 5.05
N ILE A 67 -1.09 13.02 6.14
CA ILE A 67 -2.00 13.79 6.98
C ILE A 67 -1.77 15.26 6.65
N ARG A 68 -2.83 16.00 6.41
CA ARG A 68 -2.73 17.47 6.35
C ARG A 68 -2.70 18.02 7.75
N THR A 69 -1.63 18.77 8.03
CA THR A 69 -1.40 19.43 9.31
C THR A 69 -1.11 20.91 9.09
N LYS A 70 -1.05 21.65 10.16
CA LYS A 70 -0.55 23.04 10.16
C LYS A 70 0.66 23.10 11.04
N GLY A 71 1.72 23.76 10.55
CA GLY A 71 2.90 24.08 11.33
C GLY A 71 2.63 25.16 12.37
N GLU A 72 3.63 25.50 13.17
CA GLU A 72 3.55 26.51 14.24
C GLU A 72 3.13 27.88 13.72
N ASN A 73 3.50 28.24 12.50
CA ASN A 73 3.10 29.47 11.83
C ASN A 73 1.73 29.39 11.13
N GLY A 74 0.98 28.30 11.31
CA GLY A 74 -0.31 28.06 10.66
C GLY A 74 -0.22 27.66 9.18
N ALA A 75 0.98 27.54 8.61
CA ALA A 75 1.17 27.12 7.23
C ALA A 75 0.70 25.66 7.03
N PRO A 76 0.02 25.36 5.91
CA PRO A 76 -0.40 24.01 5.62
C PRO A 76 0.81 23.12 5.30
N LEU A 77 0.84 21.95 5.93
CA LEU A 77 1.87 20.94 5.75
C LEU A 77 1.26 19.62 5.29
N ARG A 78 2.03 18.85 4.53
CA ARG A 78 1.75 17.43 4.22
C ARG A 78 2.72 16.57 4.99
N THR A 79 2.24 15.90 6.03
CA THR A 79 3.06 15.01 6.84
C THR A 79 2.83 13.59 6.35
N PHE A 80 3.82 13.02 5.69
CA PHE A 80 3.72 11.69 5.11
C PHE A 80 3.86 10.62 6.20
N LEU A 81 2.98 9.63 6.17
CA LEU A 81 2.94 8.56 7.17
C LEU A 81 4.22 7.73 7.21
N ASP A 82 4.88 7.53 6.07
CA ASP A 82 6.14 6.80 5.99
C ASP A 82 7.33 7.49 6.66
N SER A 83 7.21 8.79 6.95
CA SER A 83 8.21 9.57 7.68
C SER A 83 7.96 9.61 9.18
N ILE A 84 6.80 9.16 9.65
CA ILE A 84 6.39 9.20 11.05
C ILE A 84 6.78 7.89 11.74
N ALA A 85 7.36 7.96 12.93
CA ALA A 85 7.56 6.82 13.81
C ALA A 85 6.34 6.62 14.72
N SER A 86 5.85 7.69 15.32
CA SER A 86 4.65 7.65 16.16
C SER A 86 3.93 9.00 16.25
N ILE A 87 2.67 8.95 16.62
CA ILE A 87 1.84 10.11 16.97
C ILE A 87 1.41 9.92 18.42
N LYS A 88 1.67 10.89 19.27
CA LYS A 88 1.43 10.83 20.72
C LYS A 88 0.69 12.08 21.20
N ASP A 89 0.24 12.05 22.44
CA ASP A 89 -0.36 13.19 23.13
C ASP A 89 -1.39 13.92 22.27
N THR A 90 -2.26 13.11 21.67
CA THR A 90 -3.26 13.57 20.73
C THR A 90 -4.39 14.29 21.46
N THR A 91 -4.72 15.48 20.99
CA THR A 91 -5.87 16.27 21.42
C THR A 91 -6.93 16.33 20.30
N ALA A 92 -8.02 17.02 20.54
CA ALA A 92 -9.03 17.25 19.50
C ALA A 92 -8.50 18.05 18.30
N THR A 93 -7.44 18.85 18.49
CA THR A 93 -6.95 19.81 17.51
C THR A 93 -5.53 19.55 17.03
N ASP A 94 -4.70 18.86 17.80
CA ASP A 94 -3.28 18.68 17.51
C ASP A 94 -2.74 17.35 18.08
N ALA A 95 -1.51 17.02 17.72
CA ALA A 95 -0.77 15.90 18.29
C ALA A 95 0.74 16.14 18.22
N LEU A 96 1.50 15.39 19.00
CA LEU A 96 2.95 15.30 18.90
C LEU A 96 3.33 14.24 17.88
N PHE A 97 3.92 14.65 16.77
CA PHE A 97 4.45 13.78 15.73
C PHE A 97 5.92 13.52 15.99
N VAL A 98 6.27 12.26 16.20
CA VAL A 98 7.66 11.82 16.32
C VAL A 98 8.06 11.24 14.95
N MET A 99 9.04 11.86 14.33
CA MET A 99 9.53 11.46 13.02
C MET A 99 10.54 10.30 13.13
N LYS A 100 10.77 9.58 12.06
CA LYS A 100 11.76 8.48 12.02
C LYS A 100 13.20 8.95 12.18
N ASP A 101 13.49 10.20 11.91
CA ASP A 101 14.79 10.84 12.15
C ASP A 101 14.99 11.27 13.61
N GLY A 102 13.99 11.05 14.47
CA GLY A 102 14.00 11.40 15.89
C GLY A 102 13.53 12.83 16.21
N THR A 103 13.18 13.62 15.20
CA THR A 103 12.63 14.97 15.45
C THR A 103 11.18 14.89 15.93
N GLU A 104 10.78 15.84 16.75
CA GLU A 104 9.42 15.94 17.30
C GLU A 104 8.78 17.27 16.91
N HIS A 105 7.54 17.20 16.45
CA HIS A 105 6.78 18.37 16.03
C HIS A 105 5.36 18.30 16.57
N ARG A 106 4.92 19.33 17.28
CA ARG A 106 3.50 19.49 17.63
C ARG A 106 2.79 20.15 16.45
N LEU A 107 1.92 19.41 15.81
CA LEU A 107 1.24 19.85 14.59
C LEU A 107 -0.27 19.82 14.79
N ALA A 108 -0.95 20.90 14.37
CA ALA A 108 -2.39 20.95 14.38
C ALA A 108 -2.99 20.17 13.21
N PHE A 109 -4.10 19.48 13.46
CA PHE A 109 -4.85 18.78 12.41
C PHE A 109 -5.63 19.77 11.53
N VAL A 110 -5.75 19.42 10.27
CA VAL A 110 -6.80 19.96 9.40
C VAL A 110 -7.96 18.98 9.45
N THR A 111 -9.12 19.42 9.91
CA THR A 111 -10.26 18.61 10.36
C THR A 111 -10.62 17.45 9.42
N ASP A 112 -10.67 17.70 8.10
CA ASP A 112 -11.10 16.69 7.13
C ASP A 112 -9.99 15.67 6.78
N TYR A 113 -8.75 15.90 7.20
CA TYR A 113 -7.57 15.11 6.81
C TYR A 113 -6.92 14.35 7.97
N ARG A 114 -7.61 14.23 9.10
CA ARG A 114 -7.16 13.47 10.27
C ARG A 114 -7.72 12.05 10.32
N MET A 115 -8.53 11.68 9.32
CA MET A 115 -9.11 10.34 9.22
C MET A 115 -8.18 9.42 8.45
N LEU A 116 -7.87 8.27 9.03
CA LEU A 116 -7.16 7.18 8.37
C LEU A 116 -8.12 6.02 8.10
N TYR A 117 -7.93 5.35 6.98
CA TYR A 117 -8.62 4.10 6.70
C TYR A 117 -7.76 2.96 7.19
N VAL A 118 -8.28 2.17 8.10
CA VAL A 118 -7.57 1.06 8.71
C VAL A 118 -8.42 -0.19 8.69
N SER A 119 -7.79 -1.35 8.69
CA SER A 119 -8.46 -2.63 8.87
C SER A 119 -7.78 -3.42 9.98
N ASN A 120 -8.55 -4.26 10.64
CA ASN A 120 -7.99 -5.33 11.44
C ASN A 120 -7.45 -6.43 10.52
N ARG A 121 -6.66 -7.34 11.05
CA ARG A 121 -6.07 -8.44 10.27
C ARG A 121 -7.11 -9.25 9.50
N ILE A 122 -8.32 -9.35 10.04
CA ILE A 122 -9.51 -9.98 9.45
C ILE A 122 -10.68 -9.06 9.80
N GLY A 123 -11.23 -8.35 8.84
CA GLY A 123 -12.36 -7.46 9.11
C GLY A 123 -12.54 -6.35 8.08
N PRO A 124 -13.65 -5.64 8.17
CA PRO A 124 -13.93 -4.53 7.28
C PRO A 124 -12.97 -3.35 7.53
N THR A 125 -12.82 -2.53 6.52
CA THR A 125 -12.14 -1.24 6.64
C THR A 125 -12.99 -0.30 7.49
N GLU A 126 -12.35 0.37 8.43
CA GLU A 126 -12.96 1.39 9.29
C GLU A 126 -12.23 2.73 9.18
N LYS A 127 -12.90 3.80 9.55
CA LYS A 127 -12.29 5.13 9.66
C LYS A 127 -11.78 5.33 11.09
N LEU A 128 -10.49 5.60 11.22
CA LEU A 128 -9.83 5.95 12.46
C LEU A 128 -9.65 7.48 12.53
N ASP A 129 -10.28 8.12 13.49
CA ASP A 129 -10.09 9.55 13.76
C ASP A 129 -8.86 9.72 14.69
N LEU A 130 -7.81 10.34 14.18
CA LEU A 130 -6.58 10.58 14.96
C LEU A 130 -6.83 11.41 16.22
N ALA A 131 -7.83 12.29 16.23
CA ALA A 131 -8.17 13.08 17.42
C ALA A 131 -8.84 12.25 18.54
N LYS A 132 -9.26 11.02 18.26
CA LYS A 132 -9.91 10.12 19.22
C LYS A 132 -9.00 9.00 19.74
N ILE A 133 -7.73 9.01 19.34
CA ILE A 133 -6.75 8.04 19.80
C ILE A 133 -5.76 8.73 20.75
N ARG A 134 -5.22 7.97 21.70
CA ARG A 134 -4.15 8.43 22.59
C ARG A 134 -2.79 8.40 21.95
N SER A 135 -2.51 7.32 21.22
CA SER A 135 -1.26 7.18 20.47
C SER A 135 -1.41 6.27 19.26
N PHE A 136 -0.52 6.47 18.30
CA PHE A 136 -0.39 5.71 17.08
C PHE A 136 1.10 5.46 16.85
N GLU A 137 1.53 4.20 16.77
CA GLU A 137 2.92 3.82 16.59
C GLU A 137 3.04 2.90 15.38
N PHE A 138 3.89 3.27 14.43
CA PHE A 138 4.18 2.42 13.29
C PHE A 138 5.05 1.22 13.72
N LEU A 139 4.64 0.03 13.30
CA LEU A 139 5.40 -1.19 13.53
C LEU A 139 6.33 -1.43 12.34
N ASP A 140 7.61 -1.60 12.61
CA ASP A 140 8.57 -1.99 11.56
C ASP A 140 8.30 -3.46 11.19
N PRO A 141 7.99 -3.76 9.93
CA PRO A 141 7.76 -5.13 9.49
C PRO A 141 9.01 -6.03 9.57
N ARG A 142 10.16 -5.46 9.89
CA ARG A 142 11.45 -6.16 9.97
C ARG A 142 11.92 -6.48 11.41
N LYS A 143 11.09 -6.20 12.39
CA LYS A 143 11.35 -6.55 13.80
C LYS A 143 10.47 -7.67 14.29
#